data_f3f1f416fa3b73cd32318ffa3726f97d
#
_entry.id   f3f1f416fa3b73cd32318ffa3726f97d
#
_cell.length_a   1.000
_cell.length_b   1.000
_cell.length_c   1.000
_cell.angle_alpha   90.00
_cell.angle_beta   90.00
_cell.angle_gamma   90.00
#
_symmetry.space_group_name_H-M   'P 1'
#
loop_
_entity.id
_entity.type
_entity.pdbx_description
1 polymer ?
#
loop_
_entity_poly.entity_id
_entity_poly.type
_entity_poly.pdbx_seq_one_letter_code
_entity_poly.pdbx_strand_id
1 'polypeptide(L)'
;RSVDVCDVCRRVVDILDGRPRRRLHLKRPSILVADRFFPSDLFSLDRRMILGLASNQDSTISHAAIMARSMGLPAVLQLGDGVAALAAGKRAILDANLEDGTGSLIVDPDGAHIAQADCKIALNRLHGSVADPVAAQPCLTRDGTAFRLLTMTNLYGTEDKALPLTAVGTGLLRTESVILNELSEQEQLNLLKEHLEAANGAMLAVRTCDSNADDEAPWTATVKDSLQNHRLLWPQIRALLQAAPCGDLRILFPMIAGAEDWDACLQE
;
A
#
# COMPACT_ATOMS: atom_id res chain seq x y z
N ARG A 1 -3.16 -14.29 14.11
CA ARG A 1 -2.85 -13.96 15.54
C ARG A 1 -1.52 -14.54 16.03
N SER A 2 -1.14 -15.79 15.71
CA SER A 2 0.14 -16.37 16.17
C SER A 2 1.36 -15.75 15.47
N VAL A 3 1.24 -15.33 14.22
CA VAL A 3 2.32 -14.73 13.42
C VAL A 3 2.68 -13.35 13.93
N ASP A 4 1.68 -12.54 14.29
CA ASP A 4 1.87 -11.18 14.80
C ASP A 4 2.56 -11.22 16.17
N VAL A 5 2.14 -12.12 17.04
CA VAL A 5 2.81 -12.36 18.33
C VAL A 5 4.27 -12.78 18.12
N CYS A 6 4.55 -13.66 17.17
CA CYS A 6 5.92 -14.06 16.83
C CYS A 6 6.75 -12.87 16.31
N ASP A 7 6.16 -11.99 15.50
CA ASP A 7 6.84 -10.79 15.00
C ASP A 7 7.21 -9.84 16.14
N VAL A 8 6.26 -9.56 17.04
CA VAL A 8 6.50 -8.74 18.23
C VAL A 8 7.58 -9.36 19.12
N CYS A 9 7.46 -10.66 19.44
CA CYS A 9 8.47 -11.34 20.27
C CYS A 9 9.86 -11.29 19.66
N ARG A 10 9.98 -11.51 18.33
CA ARG A 10 11.24 -11.40 17.60
C ARG A 10 11.82 -9.99 17.70
N ARG A 11 11.01 -8.96 17.51
CA ARG A 11 11.42 -7.56 17.65
C ARG A 11 11.91 -7.23 19.05
N VAL A 12 11.21 -7.69 20.07
CA VAL A 12 11.62 -7.52 21.48
C VAL A 12 12.98 -8.17 21.73
N VAL A 13 13.18 -9.41 21.27
CA VAL A 13 14.46 -10.12 21.40
C VAL A 13 15.57 -9.37 20.68
N ASP A 14 15.34 -8.90 19.45
CA ASP A 14 16.34 -8.14 18.69
C ASP A 14 16.75 -6.84 19.42
N ILE A 15 15.80 -6.14 20.04
CA ILE A 15 16.06 -4.93 20.85
C ILE A 15 16.88 -5.28 22.10
N LEU A 16 16.50 -6.33 22.82
CA LEU A 16 17.20 -6.76 24.04
C LEU A 16 18.63 -7.24 23.76
N ASP A 17 18.82 -7.89 22.62
CA ASP A 17 20.15 -8.34 22.16
C ASP A 17 21.00 -7.20 21.57
N GLY A 18 20.47 -5.97 21.51
CA GLY A 18 21.16 -4.83 20.90
C GLY A 18 21.39 -5.00 19.40
N ARG A 19 20.63 -5.87 18.74
CA ARG A 19 20.73 -6.07 17.29
C ARG A 19 20.04 -4.92 16.59
N PRO A 20 20.74 -4.17 15.71
CA PRO A 20 20.08 -3.12 14.94
C PRO A 20 19.01 -3.75 14.04
N ARG A 21 17.89 -3.04 13.91
CA ARG A 21 16.83 -3.41 12.97
C ARG A 21 17.47 -3.75 11.62
N ARG A 22 17.39 -4.99 11.19
CA ARG A 22 17.91 -5.42 9.89
C ARG A 22 17.04 -4.80 8.80
N ARG A 23 17.40 -3.59 8.35
CA ARG A 23 16.84 -3.04 7.10
C ARG A 23 17.43 -3.86 5.95
N LEU A 24 16.60 -4.55 5.23
CA LEU A 24 17.00 -5.26 4.03
C LEU A 24 17.37 -4.21 2.97
N HIS A 25 18.65 -4.04 2.70
CA HIS A 25 19.11 -3.14 1.64
C HIS A 25 19.21 -3.90 0.32
N LEU A 26 18.23 -3.71 -0.54
CA LEU A 26 18.26 -4.26 -1.89
C LEU A 26 19.14 -3.37 -2.77
N LYS A 27 20.11 -3.97 -3.46
CA LYS A 27 20.99 -3.24 -4.40
C LYS A 27 20.34 -3.03 -5.78
N ARG A 28 19.29 -3.76 -6.09
CA ARG A 28 18.52 -3.72 -7.35
C ARG A 28 17.10 -4.17 -7.10
N PRO A 29 16.14 -3.76 -7.96
CA PRO A 29 14.78 -4.27 -7.89
C PRO A 29 14.77 -5.81 -7.94
N SER A 30 14.07 -6.45 -6.98
CA SER A 30 14.16 -7.88 -6.77
C SER A 30 12.83 -8.49 -6.34
N ILE A 31 12.62 -9.74 -6.69
CA ILE A 31 11.60 -10.59 -6.09
C ILE A 31 12.13 -11.07 -4.75
N LEU A 32 11.36 -10.86 -3.69
CA LEU A 32 11.71 -11.35 -2.36
C LEU A 32 11.16 -12.74 -2.16
N VAL A 33 12.01 -13.62 -1.66
CA VAL A 33 11.67 -15.02 -1.39
C VAL A 33 11.95 -15.31 0.07
N ALA A 34 10.95 -15.81 0.79
CA ALA A 34 11.07 -16.16 2.20
C ALA A 34 10.20 -17.37 2.53
N ASP A 35 10.52 -18.04 3.60
CA ASP A 35 9.65 -19.08 4.14
C ASP A 35 8.33 -18.47 4.63
N ARG A 36 8.43 -17.33 5.31
CA ARG A 36 7.31 -16.49 5.76
C ARG A 36 7.73 -15.02 5.80
N PHE A 37 6.82 -14.13 5.47
CA PHE A 37 6.99 -12.70 5.66
C PHE A 37 6.31 -12.22 6.94
N PHE A 38 7.02 -11.47 7.74
CA PHE A 38 6.44 -10.75 8.87
C PHE A 38 6.06 -9.33 8.44
N PRO A 39 5.01 -8.74 9.02
CA PRO A 39 4.61 -7.37 8.71
C PRO A 39 5.79 -6.39 8.84
N SER A 40 6.56 -6.50 9.92
CA SER A 40 7.72 -5.63 10.17
C SER A 40 8.82 -5.73 9.12
N ASP A 41 8.97 -6.89 8.46
CA ASP A 41 9.95 -7.07 7.39
C ASP A 41 9.54 -6.28 6.14
N LEU A 42 8.25 -6.31 5.77
CA LEU A 42 7.72 -5.65 4.58
C LEU A 42 7.66 -4.13 4.73
N PHE A 43 7.29 -3.63 5.91
CA PHE A 43 7.24 -2.18 6.19
C PHE A 43 8.60 -1.48 6.11
N SER A 44 9.68 -2.21 6.33
CA SER A 44 11.04 -1.63 6.32
C SER A 44 11.65 -1.52 4.91
N LEU A 45 10.95 -1.97 3.87
CA LEU A 45 11.48 -2.08 2.51
C LEU A 45 11.08 -0.89 1.64
N ASP A 46 12.00 -0.42 0.81
CA ASP A 46 11.66 0.51 -0.26
C ASP A 46 10.81 -0.21 -1.32
N ARG A 47 9.53 0.18 -1.44
CA ARG A 47 8.57 -0.40 -2.38
C ARG A 47 9.11 -0.45 -3.81
N ARG A 48 9.87 0.57 -4.24
CA ARG A 48 10.44 0.67 -5.59
C ARG A 48 11.48 -0.41 -5.88
N MET A 49 12.02 -1.03 -4.85
CA MET A 49 13.02 -2.09 -4.95
C MET A 49 12.40 -3.48 -4.88
N ILE A 50 11.08 -3.60 -4.70
CA ILE A 50 10.39 -4.89 -4.60
C ILE A 50 9.58 -5.10 -5.88
N LEU A 51 9.89 -6.15 -6.63
CA LEU A 51 9.15 -6.55 -7.83
C LEU A 51 8.01 -7.53 -7.53
N GLY A 52 8.08 -8.25 -6.42
CA GLY A 52 7.07 -9.21 -5.98
C GLY A 52 7.52 -10.02 -4.79
N LEU A 53 6.58 -10.77 -4.22
CA LEU A 53 6.78 -11.62 -3.04
C LEU A 53 6.52 -13.08 -3.36
N ALA A 54 7.36 -13.98 -2.86
CA ALA A 54 7.18 -15.41 -2.97
C ALA A 54 7.40 -16.07 -1.61
N SER A 55 6.44 -16.83 -1.09
CA SER A 55 6.58 -17.49 0.21
C SER A 55 6.02 -18.90 0.25
N ASN A 56 6.50 -19.67 1.23
CA ASN A 56 6.08 -21.04 1.48
C ASN A 56 4.91 -21.13 2.44
N GLN A 57 4.97 -20.43 3.57
CA GLN A 57 4.04 -20.65 4.70
C GLN A 57 2.94 -19.61 4.82
N ASP A 58 2.96 -18.54 4.01
CA ASP A 58 1.91 -17.53 4.04
C ASP A 58 0.65 -18.01 3.33
N SER A 59 -0.51 -17.62 3.84
CA SER A 59 -1.81 -17.86 3.20
C SER A 59 -2.33 -16.61 2.49
N THR A 60 -3.32 -16.77 1.64
CA THR A 60 -3.97 -15.66 0.91
C THR A 60 -4.69 -14.66 1.80
N ILE A 61 -4.92 -15.01 3.06
CA ILE A 61 -5.52 -14.17 4.11
C ILE A 61 -4.49 -13.73 5.17
N SER A 62 -3.20 -14.02 4.97
CA SER A 62 -2.14 -13.57 5.88
C SER A 62 -1.96 -12.06 5.80
N HIS A 63 -1.42 -11.45 6.85
CA HIS A 63 -1.07 -10.03 6.84
C HIS A 63 -0.10 -9.69 5.70
N ALA A 64 0.85 -10.58 5.39
CA ALA A 64 1.76 -10.43 4.25
C ALA A 64 1.00 -10.35 2.91
N ALA A 65 -0.03 -11.18 2.72
CA ALA A 65 -0.86 -11.16 1.51
C ALA A 65 -1.69 -9.87 1.41
N ILE A 66 -2.28 -9.43 2.54
CA ILE A 66 -3.03 -8.17 2.59
C ILE A 66 -2.13 -6.98 2.27
N MET A 67 -0.93 -6.96 2.85
CA MET A 67 0.06 -5.90 2.59
C MET A 67 0.55 -5.92 1.14
N ALA A 68 0.86 -7.09 0.58
CA ALA A 68 1.26 -7.20 -0.82
C ALA A 68 0.20 -6.60 -1.75
N ARG A 69 -1.09 -6.92 -1.50
CA ARG A 69 -2.20 -6.32 -2.24
C ARG A 69 -2.28 -4.81 -2.05
N SER A 70 -2.17 -4.32 -0.81
CA SER A 70 -2.22 -2.88 -0.54
C SER A 70 -1.06 -2.11 -1.18
N MET A 71 0.05 -2.78 -1.43
CA MET A 71 1.24 -2.25 -2.08
C MET A 71 1.23 -2.45 -3.61
N GLY A 72 0.20 -3.10 -4.18
CA GLY A 72 0.16 -3.47 -5.59
C GLY A 72 1.29 -4.43 -5.99
N LEU A 73 1.74 -5.30 -5.08
CA LEU A 73 2.81 -6.25 -5.34
C LEU A 73 2.25 -7.60 -5.78
N PRO A 74 2.69 -8.17 -6.91
CA PRO A 74 2.40 -9.56 -7.22
C PRO A 74 2.98 -10.45 -6.12
N ALA A 75 2.16 -11.38 -5.62
CA ALA A 75 2.56 -12.31 -4.57
C ALA A 75 2.13 -13.73 -4.91
N VAL A 76 3.05 -14.68 -4.79
CA VAL A 76 2.77 -16.11 -4.91
C VAL A 76 3.11 -16.76 -3.57
N LEU A 77 2.12 -17.37 -2.98
CA LEU A 77 2.17 -17.93 -1.63
C LEU A 77 1.97 -19.44 -1.66
N GLN A 78 2.35 -20.15 -0.60
CA GLN A 78 2.20 -21.60 -0.50
C GLN A 78 2.98 -22.38 -1.57
N LEU A 79 4.21 -21.92 -1.87
CA LEU A 79 5.06 -22.54 -2.91
C LEU A 79 5.64 -23.91 -2.54
N GLY A 80 5.46 -24.37 -1.29
CA GLY A 80 6.03 -25.63 -0.81
C GLY A 80 7.52 -25.55 -0.45
N ASP A 81 8.08 -26.70 -0.06
CA ASP A 81 9.40 -26.77 0.57
C ASP A 81 10.60 -26.39 -0.33
N GLY A 82 10.38 -26.25 -1.64
CA GLY A 82 11.44 -25.86 -2.58
C GLY A 82 11.96 -24.42 -2.39
N VAL A 83 11.22 -23.56 -1.70
CA VAL A 83 11.57 -22.15 -1.48
C VAL A 83 12.83 -21.99 -0.64
N ALA A 84 12.99 -22.81 0.41
CA ALA A 84 14.12 -22.74 1.33
C ALA A 84 15.47 -23.07 0.66
N ALA A 85 15.46 -23.82 -0.45
CA ALA A 85 16.66 -24.24 -1.19
C ALA A 85 17.10 -23.21 -2.25
N LEU A 86 16.35 -22.12 -2.46
CA LEU A 86 16.64 -21.15 -3.51
C LEU A 86 17.84 -20.27 -3.14
N ALA A 87 18.84 -20.28 -4.01
CA ALA A 87 20.00 -19.41 -3.85
C ALA A 87 19.65 -17.95 -4.24
N ALA A 88 20.07 -17.00 -3.40
CA ALA A 88 19.91 -15.60 -3.69
C ALA A 88 20.68 -15.14 -4.95
N GLY A 89 20.16 -14.12 -5.63
CA GLY A 89 20.82 -13.54 -6.80
C GLY A 89 20.51 -14.23 -8.13
N LYS A 90 19.68 -15.25 -8.14
CA LYS A 90 19.19 -15.92 -9.34
C LYS A 90 18.19 -15.04 -10.11
N ARG A 91 18.14 -15.25 -11.42
CA ARG A 91 17.07 -14.67 -12.25
C ARG A 91 15.80 -15.47 -12.04
N ALA A 92 14.66 -14.79 -11.91
CA ALA A 92 13.38 -15.47 -11.68
C ALA A 92 12.23 -14.72 -12.37
N ILE A 93 11.18 -15.46 -12.68
CA ILE A 93 9.88 -14.93 -13.12
C ILE A 93 8.87 -15.27 -12.03
N LEU A 94 8.15 -14.27 -11.55
CA LEU A 94 7.01 -14.44 -10.66
C LEU A 94 5.74 -14.16 -11.48
N ASP A 95 4.93 -15.17 -11.66
CA ASP A 95 3.63 -15.07 -12.32
C ASP A 95 2.52 -15.29 -11.30
N ALA A 96 1.75 -14.24 -11.01
CA ALA A 96 0.62 -14.26 -10.09
C ALA A 96 -0.65 -13.97 -10.88
N ASN A 97 -1.52 -14.97 -11.00
CA ASN A 97 -2.81 -14.81 -11.67
C ASN A 97 -3.89 -14.54 -10.62
N LEU A 98 -4.48 -13.34 -10.68
CA LEU A 98 -5.52 -12.92 -9.74
C LEU A 98 -6.90 -13.49 -10.08
N GLU A 99 -7.13 -13.91 -11.33
CA GLU A 99 -8.44 -14.41 -11.77
C GLU A 99 -8.75 -15.81 -11.25
N ASP A 100 -7.78 -16.70 -11.33
CA ASP A 100 -7.93 -18.10 -10.89
C ASP A 100 -7.24 -18.40 -9.55
N GLY A 101 -6.53 -17.42 -8.98
CA GLY A 101 -5.80 -17.57 -7.72
C GLY A 101 -4.56 -18.46 -7.82
N THR A 102 -4.09 -18.76 -9.02
CA THR A 102 -2.88 -19.55 -9.24
C THR A 102 -1.64 -18.67 -9.37
N GLY A 103 -0.47 -19.25 -9.12
CA GLY A 103 0.78 -18.53 -9.30
C GLY A 103 1.97 -19.47 -9.41
N SER A 104 3.05 -18.98 -10.01
CA SER A 104 4.28 -19.74 -10.14
C SER A 104 5.52 -18.85 -9.95
N LEU A 105 6.58 -19.48 -9.46
CA LEU A 105 7.93 -18.91 -9.41
C LEU A 105 8.86 -19.78 -10.24
N ILE A 106 9.34 -19.27 -11.37
CA ILE A 106 10.29 -19.96 -12.24
C ILE A 106 11.68 -19.40 -11.96
N VAL A 107 12.59 -20.23 -11.49
CA VAL A 107 13.98 -19.87 -11.17
C VAL A 107 14.89 -20.31 -12.31
N ASP A 108 15.86 -19.45 -12.66
CA ASP A 108 16.75 -19.64 -13.82
C ASP A 108 15.97 -19.91 -15.13
N PRO A 109 14.99 -19.03 -15.50
CA PRO A 109 14.15 -19.24 -16.68
C PRO A 109 14.98 -19.24 -17.96
N ASP A 110 14.62 -20.12 -18.89
CA ASP A 110 15.19 -20.15 -20.24
C ASP A 110 14.63 -19.01 -21.12
N GLY A 111 15.15 -18.91 -22.35
CA GLY A 111 14.76 -17.87 -23.29
C GLY A 111 13.28 -17.89 -23.67
N ALA A 112 12.65 -19.08 -23.69
CA ALA A 112 11.24 -19.22 -24.03
C ALA A 112 10.34 -18.69 -22.90
N HIS A 113 10.64 -19.03 -21.66
CA HIS A 113 9.94 -18.52 -20.49
C HIS A 113 10.05 -17.00 -20.36
N ILE A 114 11.25 -16.44 -20.66
CA ILE A 114 11.45 -14.98 -20.63
C ILE A 114 10.59 -14.30 -21.69
N ALA A 115 10.63 -14.79 -22.94
CA ALA A 115 9.84 -14.22 -24.02
C ALA A 115 8.34 -14.26 -23.74
N GLN A 116 7.85 -15.35 -23.15
CA GLN A 116 6.45 -15.48 -22.74
C GLN A 116 6.08 -14.49 -21.64
N ALA A 117 6.93 -14.32 -20.64
CA ALA A 117 6.72 -13.36 -19.57
C ALA A 117 6.71 -11.92 -20.09
N ASP A 118 7.65 -11.55 -20.96
CA ASP A 118 7.73 -10.22 -21.58
C ASP A 118 6.47 -9.93 -22.41
N CYS A 119 5.98 -10.92 -23.16
CA CYS A 119 4.74 -10.80 -23.93
C CYS A 119 3.54 -10.57 -22.99
N LYS A 120 3.43 -11.34 -21.88
CA LYS A 120 2.36 -11.19 -20.89
C LYS A 120 2.39 -9.81 -20.24
N ILE A 121 3.57 -9.32 -19.86
CA ILE A 121 3.75 -7.98 -19.30
C ILE A 121 3.33 -6.90 -20.31
N ALA A 122 3.72 -7.05 -21.58
CA ALA A 122 3.33 -6.11 -22.64
C ALA A 122 1.80 -6.11 -22.85
N LEU A 123 1.17 -7.27 -22.87
CA LEU A 123 -0.29 -7.40 -22.99
C LEU A 123 -1.01 -6.77 -21.79
N ASN A 124 -0.55 -7.01 -20.59
CA ASN A 124 -1.16 -6.42 -19.38
C ASN A 124 -1.04 -4.89 -19.38
N ARG A 125 0.09 -4.34 -19.87
CA ARG A 125 0.23 -2.89 -20.04
C ARG A 125 -0.72 -2.32 -21.09
N LEU A 126 -0.94 -3.04 -22.18
CA LEU A 126 -1.91 -2.67 -23.21
C LEU A 126 -3.34 -2.73 -22.70
N HIS A 127 -3.71 -3.79 -21.97
CA HIS A 127 -5.05 -3.93 -21.37
C HIS A 127 -5.30 -2.87 -20.29
N GLY A 128 -4.31 -2.53 -19.48
CA GLY A 128 -4.42 -1.42 -18.52
C GLY A 128 -4.55 -0.03 -19.17
N SER A 129 -4.20 0.09 -20.46
CA SER A 129 -4.33 1.33 -21.24
C SER A 129 -5.57 1.38 -22.15
N VAL A 130 -6.22 0.24 -22.40
CA VAL A 130 -7.47 0.18 -23.17
C VAL A 130 -8.64 0.47 -22.24
N ALA A 131 -9.14 1.68 -22.32
CA ALA A 131 -10.36 2.08 -21.64
C ALA A 131 -11.52 1.18 -22.05
N ASP A 132 -12.08 0.44 -21.12
CA ASP A 132 -13.36 -0.24 -21.33
C ASP A 132 -14.41 0.84 -21.67
N PRO A 133 -15.10 0.77 -22.83
CA PRO A 133 -16.13 1.73 -23.19
C PRO A 133 -17.25 1.83 -22.14
N VAL A 134 -17.52 0.77 -21.40
CA VAL A 134 -18.48 0.76 -20.29
C VAL A 134 -17.94 1.58 -19.10
N ALA A 135 -16.64 1.57 -18.91
CA ALA A 135 -15.99 2.32 -17.84
C ALA A 135 -16.07 3.86 -18.03
N ALA A 136 -16.31 4.34 -19.22
CA ALA A 136 -16.46 5.76 -19.52
C ALA A 136 -17.91 6.29 -19.34
N GLN A 137 -18.86 5.42 -19.01
CA GLN A 137 -20.27 5.82 -18.84
C GLN A 137 -20.54 6.36 -17.44
N PRO A 138 -21.44 7.33 -17.28
CA PRO A 138 -21.88 7.78 -15.96
C PRO A 138 -22.47 6.64 -15.15
N CYS A 139 -22.10 6.55 -13.88
CA CYS A 139 -22.68 5.56 -12.98
C CYS A 139 -24.12 5.95 -12.63
N LEU A 140 -25.06 5.13 -13.05
CA LEU A 140 -26.49 5.32 -12.82
C LEU A 140 -27.08 4.12 -12.09
N THR A 141 -28.01 4.37 -11.19
CA THR A 141 -28.89 3.34 -10.63
C THR A 141 -29.93 2.91 -11.66
N ARG A 142 -30.67 1.83 -11.40
CA ARG A 142 -31.70 1.33 -12.32
C ARG A 142 -32.83 2.32 -12.57
N ASP A 143 -33.11 3.23 -11.64
CA ASP A 143 -34.09 4.30 -11.74
C ASP A 143 -33.55 5.58 -12.42
N GLY A 144 -32.28 5.53 -12.89
CA GLY A 144 -31.62 6.64 -13.57
C GLY A 144 -30.97 7.69 -12.66
N THR A 145 -30.93 7.47 -11.36
CA THR A 145 -30.26 8.39 -10.44
C THR A 145 -28.75 8.28 -10.61
N ALA A 146 -28.09 9.42 -10.86
CA ALA A 146 -26.64 9.48 -10.98
C ALA A 146 -25.96 9.37 -9.60
N PHE A 147 -24.89 8.58 -9.50
CA PHE A 147 -24.04 8.53 -8.33
C PHE A 147 -22.56 8.65 -8.70
N ARG A 148 -21.76 9.06 -7.73
CA ARG A 148 -20.31 9.26 -7.91
C ARG A 148 -19.56 8.03 -7.43
N LEU A 149 -18.74 7.45 -8.29
CA LEU A 149 -17.83 6.39 -7.94
C LEU A 149 -16.46 7.00 -7.61
N LEU A 150 -15.96 6.71 -6.44
CA LEU A 150 -14.66 7.18 -5.95
C LEU A 150 -13.73 5.98 -5.69
N THR A 151 -12.46 6.15 -5.97
CA THR A 151 -11.46 5.12 -5.65
C THR A 151 -10.96 5.21 -4.22
N MET A 152 -10.35 4.13 -3.76
CA MET A 152 -9.55 4.09 -2.54
C MET A 152 -8.14 3.65 -2.90
N THR A 153 -7.13 4.37 -2.43
CA THR A 153 -5.72 4.07 -2.69
C THR A 153 -4.85 4.32 -1.46
N ASN A 154 -3.61 3.88 -1.52
CA ASN A 154 -2.60 4.13 -0.48
C ASN A 154 -1.56 5.13 -0.98
N LEU A 155 -0.97 5.90 -0.06
CA LEU A 155 -0.01 6.94 -0.40
C LEU A 155 1.22 6.42 -1.19
N TYR A 156 1.62 5.16 -0.97
CA TYR A 156 2.71 4.50 -1.70
C TYR A 156 2.28 3.68 -2.92
N GLY A 157 1.01 3.65 -3.27
CA GLY A 157 0.52 2.95 -4.46
C GLY A 157 1.00 3.65 -5.73
N THR A 158 2.07 3.17 -6.34
CA THR A 158 2.65 3.80 -7.56
C THR A 158 1.97 3.37 -8.85
N GLU A 159 1.25 2.26 -8.84
CA GLU A 159 0.62 1.71 -10.05
C GLU A 159 -0.83 2.19 -10.25
N ASP A 160 -1.49 2.67 -9.20
CA ASP A 160 -2.89 3.08 -9.22
C ASP A 160 -3.07 4.62 -9.16
N LYS A 161 -2.06 5.41 -9.52
CA LYS A 161 -2.20 6.88 -9.56
C LYS A 161 -3.22 7.34 -10.60
N ALA A 162 -3.38 6.58 -11.68
CA ALA A 162 -4.41 6.86 -12.66
C ALA A 162 -5.78 6.46 -12.12
N LEU A 163 -6.70 7.42 -12.04
CA LEU A 163 -8.10 7.12 -11.71
C LEU A 163 -8.69 6.18 -12.76
N PRO A 164 -9.43 5.13 -12.37
CA PRO A 164 -10.27 4.40 -13.32
C PRO A 164 -11.19 5.38 -14.05
N LEU A 165 -11.46 5.14 -15.32
CA LEU A 165 -12.23 6.05 -16.18
C LEU A 165 -13.62 6.39 -15.64
N THR A 166 -14.22 5.49 -14.84
CA THR A 166 -15.51 5.71 -14.18
C THR A 166 -15.41 6.46 -12.87
N ALA A 167 -14.24 6.54 -12.27
CA ALA A 167 -14.07 7.22 -10.99
C ALA A 167 -13.95 8.74 -11.22
N VAL A 168 -14.67 9.50 -10.42
CA VAL A 168 -14.67 10.98 -10.47
C VAL A 168 -13.74 11.58 -9.41
N GLY A 169 -12.90 10.76 -8.78
CA GLY A 169 -11.92 11.18 -7.79
C GLY A 169 -11.48 10.04 -6.87
N THR A 170 -10.58 10.37 -5.94
CA THR A 170 -10.14 9.48 -4.88
C THR A 170 -10.88 9.85 -3.59
N GLY A 171 -11.78 8.96 -3.16
CA GLY A 171 -12.59 9.14 -1.95
C GLY A 171 -11.85 8.82 -0.67
N LEU A 172 -10.75 8.07 -0.74
CA LEU A 172 -9.90 7.79 0.40
C LEU A 172 -8.46 7.49 -0.06
N LEU A 173 -7.55 8.41 0.25
CA LEU A 173 -6.12 8.17 0.24
C LEU A 173 -5.69 7.81 1.67
N ARG A 174 -5.20 6.60 1.85
CA ARG A 174 -4.72 6.11 3.14
C ARG A 174 -3.27 6.53 3.35
N THR A 175 -2.97 7.02 4.56
CA THR A 175 -1.66 7.55 4.91
C THR A 175 -0.94 6.80 6.03
N GLU A 176 -1.39 5.61 6.41
CA GLU A 176 -0.77 4.79 7.45
C GLU A 176 0.71 4.50 7.16
N SER A 177 1.06 4.43 5.88
CA SER A 177 2.45 4.30 5.43
C SER A 177 3.37 5.45 5.83
N VAL A 178 2.82 6.63 6.18
CA VAL A 178 3.60 7.77 6.68
C VAL A 178 4.27 7.41 8.01
N ILE A 179 3.50 6.82 8.92
CA ILE A 179 4.00 6.38 10.23
C ILE A 179 5.01 5.26 10.06
N LEU A 180 4.63 4.24 9.27
CA LEU A 180 5.40 3.02 9.09
C LEU A 180 6.77 3.26 8.44
N ASN A 181 6.87 4.28 7.59
CA ASN A 181 8.09 4.64 6.87
C ASN A 181 8.79 5.89 7.43
N GLU A 182 8.31 6.44 8.53
CA GLU A 182 8.87 7.64 9.19
C GLU A 182 9.10 8.79 8.19
N LEU A 183 8.10 9.05 7.32
CA LEU A 183 8.22 10.06 6.28
C LEU A 183 8.32 11.46 6.85
N SER A 184 9.31 12.20 6.39
CA SER A 184 9.45 13.63 6.65
C SER A 184 8.30 14.43 6.01
N GLU A 185 8.06 15.63 6.51
CA GLU A 185 7.06 16.56 5.95
C GLU A 185 7.26 16.77 4.44
N GLN A 186 8.51 16.92 3.99
CA GLN A 186 8.82 17.16 2.59
C GLN A 186 8.54 15.94 1.71
N GLU A 187 8.81 14.73 2.19
CA GLU A 187 8.49 13.50 1.47
C GLU A 187 6.99 13.31 1.34
N GLN A 188 6.24 13.58 2.41
CA GLN A 188 4.77 13.58 2.38
C GLN A 188 4.22 14.60 1.38
N LEU A 189 4.73 15.82 1.39
CA LEU A 189 4.34 16.86 0.45
C LEU A 189 4.58 16.45 -1.00
N ASN A 190 5.74 15.87 -1.30
CA ASN A 190 6.07 15.43 -2.66
C ASN A 190 5.10 14.34 -3.14
N LEU A 191 4.82 13.34 -2.30
CA LEU A 191 3.85 12.28 -2.62
C LEU A 191 2.43 12.81 -2.82
N LEU A 192 1.99 13.72 -1.97
CA LEU A 192 0.66 14.36 -2.09
C LEU A 192 0.53 15.14 -3.41
N LYS A 193 1.56 15.90 -3.79
CA LYS A 193 1.58 16.61 -5.08
C LYS A 193 1.52 15.66 -6.27
N GLU A 194 2.28 14.57 -6.24
CA GLU A 194 2.20 13.54 -7.27
C GLU A 194 0.80 12.93 -7.41
N HIS A 195 0.10 12.69 -6.29
CA HIS A 195 -1.28 12.21 -6.32
C HIS A 195 -2.27 13.25 -6.85
N LEU A 196 -2.11 14.53 -6.50
CA LEU A 196 -2.95 15.62 -6.99
C LEU A 196 -2.74 15.86 -8.49
N GLU A 197 -1.50 15.82 -8.96
CA GLU A 197 -1.16 15.88 -10.39
C GLU A 197 -1.79 14.71 -11.17
N ALA A 198 -1.67 13.50 -10.64
CA ALA A 198 -2.28 12.31 -11.25
C ALA A 198 -3.82 12.38 -11.25
N ALA A 199 -4.42 12.99 -10.23
CA ALA A 199 -5.87 13.20 -10.16
C ALA A 199 -6.39 14.21 -11.18
N ASN A 200 -5.52 15.02 -11.78
CA ASN A 200 -5.84 15.95 -12.89
C ASN A 200 -7.09 16.81 -12.62
N GLY A 201 -7.18 17.42 -11.44
CA GLY A 201 -8.29 18.24 -11.00
C GLY A 201 -9.48 17.47 -10.39
N ALA A 202 -9.44 16.14 -10.37
CA ALA A 202 -10.42 15.35 -9.64
C ALA A 202 -10.18 15.42 -8.12
N MET A 203 -11.23 15.18 -7.33
CA MET A 203 -11.17 15.21 -5.87
C MET A 203 -10.20 14.16 -5.31
N LEU A 204 -9.40 14.58 -4.34
CA LEU A 204 -8.53 13.74 -3.52
C LEU A 204 -8.89 13.92 -2.04
N ALA A 205 -9.51 12.92 -1.41
CA ALA A 205 -9.75 12.92 0.03
C ALA A 205 -8.64 12.14 0.74
N VAL A 206 -7.89 12.82 1.60
CA VAL A 206 -6.75 12.27 2.33
C VAL A 206 -7.13 12.06 3.78
N ARG A 207 -7.03 10.83 4.27
CA ARG A 207 -7.22 10.52 5.68
C ARG A 207 -5.94 10.81 6.46
N THR A 208 -6.04 11.63 7.50
CA THR A 208 -4.91 11.85 8.40
C THR A 208 -4.55 10.56 9.15
N CYS A 209 -3.27 10.45 9.53
CA CYS A 209 -2.82 9.35 10.39
C CYS A 209 -3.60 9.38 11.70
N ASP A 210 -4.04 8.22 12.14
CA ASP A 210 -4.47 8.04 13.52
C ASP A 210 -3.32 7.49 14.35
N SER A 211 -3.30 7.81 15.65
CA SER A 211 -2.27 7.34 16.57
C SER A 211 -2.33 5.82 16.81
N ASN A 212 -3.34 5.16 16.27
CA ASN A 212 -3.68 3.77 16.48
C ASN A 212 -3.38 2.90 15.25
N ALA A 213 -2.49 3.33 14.38
CA ALA A 213 -2.03 2.50 13.26
C ALA A 213 -1.36 1.18 13.72
N ASP A 214 -1.02 1.08 15.00
CA ASP A 214 -0.68 -0.19 15.64
C ASP A 214 -1.98 -0.87 16.11
N ASP A 215 -2.25 -2.08 15.66
CA ASP A 215 -3.42 -2.94 16.01
C ASP A 215 -3.61 -3.19 17.53
N GLU A 216 -2.76 -2.63 18.37
CA GLU A 216 -2.76 -2.79 19.84
C GLU A 216 -3.44 -1.62 20.58
N ALA A 217 -3.78 -0.53 19.90
CA ALA A 217 -4.45 0.57 20.56
C ALA A 217 -5.89 0.18 20.92
N PRO A 218 -6.36 0.58 22.09
CA PRO A 218 -7.73 0.29 22.49
C PRO A 218 -8.67 0.92 21.45
N TRP A 219 -9.65 0.16 21.00
CA TRP A 219 -10.73 0.60 20.10
C TRP A 219 -11.58 1.77 20.66
N THR A 220 -11.20 2.30 21.81
CA THR A 220 -11.69 3.50 22.47
C THR A 220 -10.89 4.76 22.12
N ALA A 221 -9.82 4.67 21.32
CA ALA A 221 -9.04 5.84 20.93
C ALA A 221 -9.90 6.81 20.11
N THR A 222 -9.70 8.09 20.34
CA THR A 222 -10.45 9.18 19.72
C THR A 222 -9.54 10.04 18.86
N VAL A 223 -10.14 10.91 18.04
CA VAL A 223 -9.35 11.92 17.28
C VAL A 223 -8.50 12.81 18.21
N LYS A 224 -8.94 13.03 19.45
CA LYS A 224 -8.19 13.81 20.46
C LYS A 224 -6.83 13.21 20.78
N ASP A 225 -6.72 11.87 20.77
CA ASP A 225 -5.44 11.18 20.97
C ASP A 225 -4.49 11.47 19.79
N SER A 226 -5.03 11.51 18.57
CA SER A 226 -4.27 11.87 17.37
C SER A 226 -3.84 13.35 17.37
N LEU A 227 -4.72 14.27 17.81
CA LEU A 227 -4.41 15.71 17.94
C LEU A 227 -3.30 15.96 18.97
N GLN A 228 -3.22 15.18 20.04
CA GLN A 228 -2.15 15.27 21.03
C GLN A 228 -0.80 14.75 20.50
N ASN A 229 -0.81 13.95 19.44
CA ASN A 229 0.43 13.43 18.83
C ASN A 229 1.02 14.42 17.82
N HIS A 230 1.50 15.56 18.32
CA HIS A 230 2.06 16.64 17.49
C HIS A 230 3.22 16.19 16.57
N ARG A 231 3.94 15.13 16.94
CA ARG A 231 5.08 14.63 16.15
C ARG A 231 4.65 13.96 14.85
N LEU A 232 3.49 13.31 14.82
CA LEU A 232 2.96 12.62 13.66
C LEU A 232 2.00 13.50 12.86
N LEU A 233 1.05 14.11 13.53
CA LEU A 233 -0.05 14.81 12.85
C LEU A 233 0.40 16.16 12.26
N TRP A 234 1.17 16.96 12.99
CA TRP A 234 1.53 18.31 12.54
C TRP A 234 2.35 18.36 11.24
N PRO A 235 3.40 17.53 11.04
CA PRO A 235 4.08 17.46 9.76
C PRO A 235 3.14 17.08 8.62
N GLN A 236 2.18 16.18 8.86
CA GLN A 236 1.20 15.78 7.88
C GLN A 236 0.22 16.91 7.54
N ILE A 237 -0.34 17.60 8.54
CA ILE A 237 -1.25 18.75 8.31
C ILE A 237 -0.53 19.85 7.52
N ARG A 238 0.72 20.18 7.86
CA ARG A 238 1.49 21.17 7.10
C ARG A 238 1.74 20.73 5.65
N ALA A 239 2.06 19.46 5.43
CA ALA A 239 2.22 18.92 4.08
C ALA A 239 0.91 19.00 3.28
N LEU A 240 -0.23 18.65 3.90
CA LEU A 240 -1.56 18.76 3.30
C LEU A 240 -1.93 20.20 2.94
N LEU A 241 -1.74 21.14 3.85
CA LEU A 241 -2.02 22.55 3.60
C LEU A 241 -1.13 23.14 2.50
N GLN A 242 0.15 22.75 2.44
CA GLN A 242 1.07 23.14 1.36
C GLN A 242 0.72 22.50 0.01
N ALA A 243 0.10 21.31 0.01
CA ALA A 243 -0.35 20.65 -1.21
C ALA A 243 -1.71 21.16 -1.71
N ALA A 244 -2.55 21.74 -0.84
CA ALA A 244 -3.91 22.17 -1.16
C ALA A 244 -4.03 23.09 -2.39
N PRO A 245 -3.12 24.03 -2.68
CA PRO A 245 -3.19 24.84 -3.90
C PRO A 245 -3.02 24.04 -5.20
N CYS A 246 -2.57 22.79 -5.15
CA CYS A 246 -2.31 21.97 -6.32
C CYS A 246 -3.56 21.24 -6.87
N GLY A 247 -4.71 21.24 -6.16
CA GLY A 247 -5.92 20.54 -6.63
C GLY A 247 -7.07 20.53 -5.63
N ASP A 248 -8.16 19.80 -5.94
CA ASP A 248 -9.32 19.60 -5.04
C ASP A 248 -8.95 18.61 -3.91
N LEU A 249 -8.24 19.10 -2.90
CA LEU A 249 -7.81 18.34 -1.73
C LEU A 249 -8.85 18.45 -0.62
N ARG A 250 -9.20 17.31 -0.04
CA ARG A 250 -10.07 17.21 1.14
C ARG A 250 -9.35 16.45 2.25
N ILE A 251 -9.43 16.96 3.47
CA ILE A 251 -8.81 16.34 4.64
C ILE A 251 -9.91 15.60 5.41
N LEU A 252 -9.70 14.32 5.68
CA LEU A 252 -10.57 13.47 6.48
C LEU A 252 -9.88 13.15 7.80
N PHE A 253 -10.47 13.60 8.91
CA PHE A 253 -10.03 13.21 10.24
C PHE A 253 -10.73 11.91 10.64
N PRO A 254 -9.99 10.84 10.97
CA PRO A 254 -10.57 9.59 11.44
C PRO A 254 -11.07 9.71 12.90
N MET A 255 -11.84 8.73 13.34
CA MET A 255 -12.23 8.55 14.74
C MET A 255 -13.03 9.70 15.37
N ILE A 256 -13.81 10.42 14.57
CA ILE A 256 -14.75 11.45 15.04
C ILE A 256 -15.99 10.73 15.63
N ALA A 257 -16.20 10.84 16.95
CA ALA A 257 -17.34 10.25 17.65
C ALA A 257 -18.49 11.23 17.85
N GLY A 258 -18.23 12.52 17.83
CA GLY A 258 -19.24 13.56 18.07
C GLY A 258 -18.82 14.96 17.59
N ALA A 259 -19.71 15.92 17.76
CA ALA A 259 -19.47 17.32 17.34
C ALA A 259 -18.27 17.95 18.07
N GLU A 260 -18.07 17.61 19.34
CA GLU A 260 -16.96 18.11 20.16
C GLU A 260 -15.58 17.69 19.60
N ASP A 261 -15.50 16.52 18.97
CA ASP A 261 -14.27 16.05 18.35
C ASP A 261 -13.98 16.84 17.07
N TRP A 262 -15.03 17.16 16.31
CA TRP A 262 -14.92 18.01 15.14
C TRP A 262 -14.48 19.44 15.49
N ASP A 263 -15.10 20.01 16.54
CA ASP A 263 -14.73 21.35 17.03
C ASP A 263 -13.27 21.37 17.48
N ALA A 264 -12.77 20.30 18.11
CA ALA A 264 -11.38 20.18 18.48
C ALA A 264 -10.45 20.15 17.24
N CYS A 265 -10.83 19.46 16.17
CA CYS A 265 -10.05 19.48 14.92
C CYS A 265 -10.00 20.86 14.24
N LEU A 266 -11.03 21.69 14.41
CA LEU A 266 -11.09 23.03 13.82
C LEU A 266 -10.31 24.09 14.62
N GLN A 267 -10.00 23.81 15.88
CA GLN A 267 -9.26 24.74 16.75
C GLN A 267 -7.75 24.60 16.63
N GLU A 268 -7.29 23.51 16.08
CA GLU A 268 -5.88 23.23 15.78
C GLU A 268 -5.46 23.74 14.39
#